data_28fe3f308cda59da112403fa227fd715
#
_entry.id   28fe3f308cda59da112403fa227fd715
#
_cell.length_a   1.000
_cell.length_b   1.000
_cell.length_c   1.000
_cell.angle_alpha   90.00
_cell.angle_beta   90.00
_cell.angle_gamma   90.00
#
_symmetry.space_group_name_H-M   'P 1'
#
loop_
_entity.id
_entity.type
_entity.pdbx_description
1 polymer ?
#
loop_
_entity_poly.entity_id
_entity_poly.type
_entity_poly.pdbx_seq_one_letter_code
_entity_poly.pdbx_strand_id
1 'polypeptide(L)'
;MATSHHAVCANWAQQTGKCQRGFNVWYEGDTIYSYGRHFAMGRIVNGVALLTTRRYSVSTEKHKGHAWRACYNEGKRIYHVPDVTARAIWAHRENHASFETRALESEAKAKRARKYGPSYLAIARELREQAKAYARDFDLI
;
A
#
# COMPACT_ATOMS: atom_id res chain seq x y z
N MET A 1 -0.80 -4.79 -28.81
CA MET A 1 -1.12 -5.86 -27.84
C MET A 1 -1.00 -5.31 -26.44
N ALA A 2 -2.00 -5.54 -25.57
CA ALA A 2 -1.97 -5.03 -24.21
C ALA A 2 -0.90 -5.78 -23.39
N THR A 3 -0.12 -5.04 -22.64
CA THR A 3 0.85 -5.60 -21.70
C THR A 3 0.11 -6.22 -20.51
N SER A 4 0.60 -7.35 -20.00
CA SER A 4 -0.02 -8.01 -18.86
C SER A 4 0.06 -7.13 -17.60
N HIS A 5 -0.91 -7.31 -16.68
CA HIS A 5 -0.91 -6.63 -15.40
C HIS A 5 0.37 -6.92 -14.61
N HIS A 6 0.88 -8.15 -14.68
CA HIS A 6 2.11 -8.54 -14.00
C HIS A 6 3.31 -7.74 -14.53
N ALA A 7 3.42 -7.60 -15.85
CA ALA A 7 4.54 -6.86 -16.46
C ALA A 7 4.46 -5.37 -16.09
N VAL A 8 3.28 -4.77 -16.13
CA VAL A 8 3.08 -3.37 -15.74
C VAL A 8 3.49 -3.16 -14.28
N CYS A 9 3.01 -4.01 -13.38
CA CYS A 9 3.32 -3.91 -11.95
C CYS A 9 4.80 -4.12 -11.69
N ALA A 10 5.44 -5.10 -12.34
CA ALA A 10 6.86 -5.37 -12.16
C ALA A 10 7.71 -4.17 -12.62
N ASN A 11 7.40 -3.60 -13.78
CA ASN A 11 8.14 -2.45 -14.29
C ASN A 11 7.91 -1.19 -13.45
N TRP A 12 6.70 -1.01 -12.91
CA TRP A 12 6.44 0.05 -11.95
C TRP A 12 7.25 -0.13 -10.67
N ALA A 13 7.24 -1.33 -10.08
CA ALA A 13 7.98 -1.58 -8.85
C ALA A 13 9.48 -1.36 -9.03
N GLN A 14 10.02 -1.70 -10.21
CA GLN A 14 11.42 -1.49 -10.57
C GLN A 14 11.71 -0.07 -11.06
N GLN A 15 10.68 0.71 -11.34
CA GLN A 15 10.79 2.08 -11.88
C GLN A 15 11.61 2.14 -13.17
N THR A 16 11.36 1.19 -14.07
CA THR A 16 12.09 1.11 -15.35
C THR A 16 11.63 2.12 -16.39
N GLY A 17 10.41 2.65 -16.25
CA GLY A 17 9.76 3.47 -17.28
C GLY A 17 9.26 2.68 -18.48
N LYS A 18 9.41 1.36 -18.48
CA LYS A 18 8.96 0.45 -19.55
C LYS A 18 7.63 -0.18 -19.21
N CYS A 19 6.92 -0.69 -20.23
CA CYS A 19 5.66 -1.43 -20.06
C CYS A 19 4.66 -0.67 -19.19
N GLN A 20 4.47 0.63 -19.47
CA GLN A 20 3.70 1.52 -18.61
C GLN A 20 2.19 1.28 -18.65
N ARG A 21 1.68 0.65 -19.72
CA ARG A 21 0.24 0.43 -19.88
C ARG A 21 -0.10 -1.02 -20.14
N GLY A 22 -1.02 -1.54 -19.32
CA GLY A 22 -1.76 -2.76 -19.58
C GLY A 22 -3.19 -2.42 -19.96
N PHE A 23 -4.10 -3.40 -19.86
CA PHE A 23 -5.50 -3.20 -20.23
C PHE A 23 -6.21 -2.26 -19.26
N ASN A 24 -6.14 -2.53 -17.95
CA ASN A 24 -6.81 -1.73 -16.93
C ASN A 24 -5.85 -1.24 -15.84
N VAL A 25 -4.56 -1.52 -16.00
CA VAL A 25 -3.52 -1.12 -15.05
C VAL A 25 -2.45 -0.35 -15.82
N TRP A 26 -2.05 0.80 -15.29
CA TRP A 26 -1.02 1.62 -15.90
C TRP A 26 -0.30 2.43 -14.83
N TYR A 27 0.91 2.85 -15.12
CA TYR A 27 1.63 3.72 -14.21
C TYR A 27 2.24 4.90 -14.96
N GLU A 28 2.42 5.99 -14.23
CA GLU A 28 3.07 7.19 -14.72
C GLU A 28 4.05 7.64 -13.64
N GLY A 29 5.34 7.62 -13.98
CA GLY A 29 6.38 7.90 -13.00
C GLY A 29 6.31 6.93 -11.83
N ASP A 30 6.17 7.48 -10.62
CA ASP A 30 6.16 6.70 -9.38
C ASP A 30 4.80 6.10 -9.00
N THR A 31 3.72 6.48 -9.70
CA THR A 31 2.35 6.14 -9.29
C THR A 31 1.70 5.16 -10.26
N ILE A 32 1.11 4.09 -9.72
CA ILE A 32 0.36 3.09 -10.47
C ILE A 32 -1.13 3.24 -10.20
N TYR A 33 -1.93 3.07 -11.26
CA TYR A 33 -3.38 3.28 -11.25
C TYR A 33 -4.13 2.03 -11.67
N SER A 34 -5.35 1.88 -11.15
CA SER A 34 -6.33 0.91 -11.63
C SER A 34 -7.44 1.69 -12.32
N TYR A 35 -7.68 1.39 -13.60
CA TYR A 35 -8.64 2.04 -14.49
C TYR A 35 -8.26 3.49 -14.80
N GLY A 36 -8.67 4.47 -14.00
CA GLY A 36 -8.44 5.87 -14.27
C GLY A 36 -7.53 6.55 -13.28
N ARG A 37 -7.19 7.81 -13.55
CA ARG A 37 -6.31 8.62 -12.68
C ARG A 37 -6.90 8.88 -11.30
N HIS A 38 -8.21 8.72 -11.15
CA HIS A 38 -8.88 8.95 -9.87
C HIS A 38 -8.62 7.83 -8.86
N PHE A 39 -8.03 6.71 -9.27
CA PHE A 39 -7.72 5.63 -8.34
C PHE A 39 -6.24 5.24 -8.41
N ALA A 40 -5.41 5.96 -7.66
CA ALA A 40 -4.00 5.62 -7.46
C ALA A 40 -3.92 4.43 -6.48
N MET A 41 -3.39 3.31 -6.95
CA MET A 41 -3.23 2.09 -6.15
C MET A 41 -1.97 2.13 -5.31
N GLY A 42 -0.91 2.74 -5.82
CA GLY A 42 0.38 2.71 -5.15
C GLY A 42 1.34 3.76 -5.68
N ARG A 43 2.36 4.03 -4.89
CA ARG A 43 3.42 4.96 -5.27
C ARG A 43 4.75 4.52 -4.67
N ILE A 44 5.80 4.61 -5.46
CA ILE A 44 7.16 4.34 -5.00
C ILE A 44 7.78 5.67 -4.55
N VAL A 45 8.21 5.74 -3.30
CA VAL A 45 8.77 6.96 -2.69
C VAL A 45 10.02 6.59 -1.91
N ASN A 46 11.17 7.15 -2.30
CA ASN A 46 12.44 6.93 -1.59
C ASN A 46 12.74 5.46 -1.33
N GLY A 47 12.44 4.60 -2.32
CA GLY A 47 12.70 3.17 -2.21
C GLY A 47 11.67 2.37 -1.42
N VAL A 48 10.64 3.01 -0.87
CA VAL A 48 9.54 2.32 -0.21
C VAL A 48 8.30 2.36 -1.09
N ALA A 49 7.39 1.39 -0.90
CA ALA A 49 6.15 1.30 -1.63
C ALA A 49 4.98 1.67 -0.71
N LEU A 50 4.17 2.63 -1.15
CA LEU A 50 2.89 2.95 -0.52
C LEU A 50 1.80 2.28 -1.34
N LEU A 51 0.99 1.43 -0.70
CA LEU A 51 -0.16 0.78 -1.34
C LEU A 51 -1.44 1.22 -0.62
N THR A 52 -2.49 1.48 -1.40
CA THR A 52 -3.72 2.04 -0.83
C THR A 52 -4.52 1.01 -0.03
N THR A 53 -5.07 1.46 1.10
CA THR A 53 -6.06 0.70 1.85
C THR A 53 -7.48 0.90 1.31
N ARG A 54 -7.68 1.85 0.40
CA ARG A 54 -9.00 2.16 -0.16
C ARG A 54 -9.49 1.03 -1.05
N ARG A 55 -10.80 0.79 -1.02
CA ARG A 55 -11.46 -0.19 -1.87
C ARG A 55 -12.21 0.50 -2.98
N TYR A 56 -12.29 -0.14 -4.15
CA TYR A 56 -13.02 0.37 -5.29
C TYR A 56 -13.89 -0.72 -5.93
N SER A 57 -13.27 -1.80 -6.39
CA SER A 57 -13.99 -2.92 -7.03
C SER A 57 -13.23 -4.22 -6.82
N VAL A 58 -13.89 -5.36 -7.13
CA VAL A 58 -13.24 -6.68 -7.07
C VAL A 58 -12.02 -6.72 -7.99
N SER A 59 -12.16 -6.18 -9.21
CA SER A 59 -11.06 -6.14 -10.17
C SER A 59 -9.89 -5.30 -9.66
N THR A 60 -10.18 -4.15 -9.06
CA THR A 60 -9.15 -3.29 -8.46
C THR A 60 -8.42 -4.03 -7.33
N GLU A 61 -9.13 -4.82 -6.51
CA GLU A 61 -8.47 -5.60 -5.46
C GLU A 61 -7.49 -6.62 -6.04
N LYS A 62 -7.80 -7.23 -7.18
CA LYS A 62 -6.87 -8.10 -7.89
C LYS A 62 -5.65 -7.33 -8.39
N HIS A 63 -5.87 -6.15 -8.95
CA HIS A 63 -4.78 -5.29 -9.41
C HIS A 63 -3.87 -4.87 -8.26
N LYS A 64 -4.44 -4.54 -7.10
CA LYS A 64 -3.67 -4.22 -5.88
C LYS A 64 -2.82 -5.42 -5.45
N GLY A 65 -3.34 -6.63 -5.55
CA GLY A 65 -2.60 -7.85 -5.26
C GLY A 65 -1.38 -8.03 -6.16
N HIS A 66 -1.53 -7.74 -7.46
CA HIS A 66 -0.41 -7.78 -8.40
C HIS A 66 0.65 -6.72 -8.06
N ALA A 67 0.22 -5.52 -7.70
CA ALA A 67 1.12 -4.44 -7.30
C ALA A 67 1.89 -4.81 -6.02
N TRP A 68 1.21 -5.37 -5.03
CA TRP A 68 1.83 -5.84 -3.80
C TRP A 68 2.91 -6.89 -4.08
N ARG A 69 2.56 -7.90 -4.89
CA ARG A 69 3.49 -9.00 -5.22
C ARG A 69 4.72 -8.46 -5.92
N ALA A 70 4.55 -7.50 -6.84
CA ALA A 70 5.67 -6.90 -7.54
C ALA A 70 6.63 -6.20 -6.57
N CYS A 71 6.10 -5.43 -5.62
CA CYS A 71 6.91 -4.77 -4.60
C CYS A 71 7.59 -5.76 -3.66
N TYR A 72 6.88 -6.81 -3.27
CA TYR A 72 7.42 -7.87 -2.42
C TYR A 72 8.60 -8.55 -3.11
N ASN A 73 8.44 -8.89 -4.40
CA ASN A 73 9.50 -9.55 -5.18
C ASN A 73 10.74 -8.67 -5.35
N GLU A 74 10.57 -7.34 -5.33
CA GLU A 74 11.70 -6.40 -5.39
C GLU A 74 12.32 -6.12 -4.02
N GLY A 75 11.81 -6.75 -2.95
CA GLY A 75 12.33 -6.55 -1.61
C GLY A 75 12.05 -5.16 -1.04
N LYS A 76 11.06 -4.46 -1.56
CA LYS A 76 10.70 -3.12 -1.08
C LYS A 76 9.97 -3.20 0.24
N ARG A 77 10.22 -2.21 1.12
CA ARG A 77 9.40 -2.01 2.31
C ARG A 77 8.04 -1.50 1.86
N ILE A 78 6.97 -2.13 2.33
CA ILE A 78 5.60 -1.86 1.89
C ILE A 78 4.80 -1.30 3.06
N TYR A 79 4.12 -0.16 2.83
CA TYR A 79 3.16 0.40 3.78
C TYR A 79 1.79 0.47 3.13
N HIS A 80 0.77 -0.04 3.82
CA HIS A 80 -0.63 0.12 3.40
C HIS A 80 -1.19 1.37 4.07
N VAL A 81 -1.55 2.36 3.28
CA VAL A 81 -1.97 3.68 3.77
C VAL A 81 -3.21 4.17 3.03
N PRO A 82 -4.03 5.04 3.64
CA PRO A 82 -5.22 5.57 2.97
C PRO A 82 -4.90 6.53 1.82
N ASP A 83 -3.75 7.24 1.87
CA ASP A 83 -3.38 8.21 0.83
C ASP A 83 -1.97 7.94 0.31
N VAL A 84 -1.88 7.24 -0.84
CA VAL A 84 -0.59 6.95 -1.47
C VAL A 84 0.01 8.18 -2.14
N THR A 85 -0.79 9.22 -2.41
CA THR A 85 -0.34 10.45 -3.05
C THR A 85 0.16 11.49 -2.05
N ALA A 86 0.19 11.16 -0.75
CA ALA A 86 0.63 12.06 0.30
C ALA A 86 2.01 12.65 -0.01
N ARG A 87 2.13 13.98 0.04
CA ARG A 87 3.39 14.71 -0.16
C ARG A 87 3.63 15.67 1.01
N ALA A 88 2.59 16.39 1.44
CA ALA A 88 2.66 17.29 2.56
C ALA A 88 2.74 16.52 3.88
N ILE A 89 3.40 17.12 4.87
CA ILE A 89 3.59 16.47 6.17
C ILE A 89 2.26 16.14 6.85
N TRP A 90 1.23 16.97 6.68
CA TRP A 90 -0.07 16.70 7.27
C TRP A 90 -0.71 15.44 6.68
N ALA A 91 -0.52 15.19 5.37
CA ALA A 91 -1.05 14.00 4.71
C ALA A 91 -0.31 12.74 5.18
N HIS A 92 1.02 12.83 5.34
CA HIS A 92 1.79 11.72 5.91
C HIS A 92 1.40 11.46 7.37
N ARG A 93 1.09 12.48 8.13
CA ARG A 93 0.60 12.31 9.51
C ARG A 93 -0.75 11.61 9.55
N GLU A 94 -1.63 11.88 8.60
CA GLU A 94 -2.90 11.14 8.48
C GLU A 94 -2.66 9.67 8.15
N ASN A 95 -1.74 9.38 7.24
CA ASN A 95 -1.33 8.00 6.96
C ASN A 95 -0.76 7.33 8.22
N HIS A 96 0.10 8.02 8.93
CA HIS A 96 0.68 7.54 10.19
C HIS A 96 -0.41 7.22 11.21
N ALA A 97 -1.37 8.12 11.41
CA ALA A 97 -2.47 7.92 12.34
C ALA A 97 -3.33 6.71 11.98
N SER A 98 -3.43 6.35 10.70
CA SER A 98 -4.21 5.19 10.26
C SER A 98 -3.70 3.87 10.83
N PHE A 99 -2.40 3.77 11.08
CA PHE A 99 -1.81 2.56 11.68
C PHE A 99 -2.35 2.35 13.10
N GLU A 100 -2.42 3.41 13.91
CA GLU A 100 -2.96 3.32 15.27
C GLU A 100 -4.44 2.99 15.26
N THR A 101 -5.22 3.62 14.37
CA THR A 101 -6.65 3.31 14.22
C THR A 101 -6.86 1.83 13.93
N ARG A 102 -6.10 1.28 12.98
CA ARG A 102 -6.20 -0.15 12.63
C ARG A 102 -5.71 -1.06 13.76
N ALA A 103 -4.70 -0.63 14.50
CA ALA A 103 -4.22 -1.38 15.67
C ALA A 103 -5.29 -1.46 16.75
N LEU A 104 -5.96 -0.34 17.03
CA LEU A 104 -7.07 -0.29 18.00
C LEU A 104 -8.25 -1.17 17.56
N GLU A 105 -8.57 -1.16 16.26
CA GLU A 105 -9.61 -2.03 15.70
C GLU A 105 -9.26 -3.50 15.86
N SER A 106 -8.01 -3.87 15.63
CA SER A 106 -7.55 -5.25 15.80
C SER A 106 -7.58 -5.68 17.25
N GLU A 107 -7.19 -4.79 18.17
CA GLU A 107 -7.29 -5.06 19.62
C GLU A 107 -8.74 -5.25 20.07
N ALA A 108 -9.65 -4.45 19.52
CA ALA A 108 -11.08 -4.60 19.82
C ALA A 108 -11.60 -5.96 19.32
N LYS A 109 -11.16 -6.41 18.14
CA LYS A 109 -11.49 -7.75 17.63
C LYS A 109 -10.94 -8.84 18.54
N ALA A 110 -9.73 -8.68 19.06
CA ALA A 110 -9.13 -9.63 19.99
C ALA A 110 -9.97 -9.83 21.23
N LYS A 111 -10.55 -8.75 21.78
CA LYS A 111 -11.41 -8.81 22.97
C LYS A 111 -12.69 -9.59 22.73
N ARG A 112 -13.24 -9.56 21.52
CA ARG A 112 -14.48 -10.24 21.16
C ARG A 112 -14.27 -11.64 20.60
N ALA A 113 -13.04 -11.98 20.23
CA ALA A 113 -12.75 -13.23 19.53
C ALA A 113 -12.74 -14.41 20.52
N ARG A 114 -13.43 -15.49 20.15
CA ARG A 114 -13.32 -16.79 20.83
C ARG A 114 -12.11 -17.57 20.33
N LYS A 115 -11.73 -17.32 19.07
CA LYS A 115 -10.54 -17.87 18.41
C LYS A 115 -9.74 -16.69 17.84
N TYR A 116 -8.46 -16.89 17.63
CA TYR A 116 -7.59 -15.93 16.96
C TYR A 116 -7.35 -14.62 17.72
N GLY A 117 -7.71 -14.54 19.01
CA GLY A 117 -7.41 -13.38 19.84
C GLY A 117 -5.92 -13.01 19.81
N PRO A 118 -4.99 -13.97 20.07
CA PRO A 118 -3.56 -13.70 19.97
C PRO A 118 -3.11 -13.23 18.58
N SER A 119 -3.74 -13.73 17.51
CA SER A 119 -3.44 -13.29 16.13
C SER A 119 -3.81 -11.82 15.91
N TYR A 120 -4.97 -11.38 16.42
CA TYR A 120 -5.37 -9.98 16.34
C TYR A 120 -4.45 -9.08 17.15
N LEU A 121 -3.96 -9.52 18.30
CA LEU A 121 -2.99 -8.77 19.09
C LEU A 121 -1.64 -8.67 18.38
N ALA A 122 -1.22 -9.74 17.70
CA ALA A 122 0.00 -9.73 16.90
C ALA A 122 -0.11 -8.74 15.74
N ILE A 123 -1.26 -8.67 15.08
CA ILE A 123 -1.53 -7.71 14.01
C ILE A 123 -1.41 -6.28 14.56
N ALA A 124 -1.99 -6.01 15.73
CA ALA A 124 -1.91 -4.69 16.35
C ALA A 124 -0.46 -4.28 16.65
N ARG A 125 0.33 -5.21 17.17
CA ARG A 125 1.77 -4.94 17.42
C ARG A 125 2.52 -4.62 16.14
N GLU A 126 2.27 -5.39 15.09
CA GLU A 126 2.92 -5.17 13.79
C GLU A 126 2.54 -3.81 13.20
N LEU A 127 1.26 -3.44 13.29
CA LEU A 127 0.80 -2.14 12.82
C LEU A 127 1.50 -0.99 13.56
N ARG A 128 1.72 -1.12 14.86
CA ARG A 128 2.44 -0.10 15.63
C ARG A 128 3.92 -0.04 15.27
N GLU A 129 4.56 -1.17 14.96
CA GLU A 129 5.92 -1.18 14.47
C GLU A 129 6.02 -0.53 13.08
N GLN A 130 5.05 -0.79 12.21
CA GLN A 130 4.96 -0.12 10.91
C GLN A 130 4.76 1.39 11.06
N ALA A 131 3.97 1.83 12.03
CA ALA A 131 3.79 3.25 12.31
C ALA A 131 5.12 3.92 12.66
N LYS A 132 5.93 3.27 13.49
CA LYS A 132 7.26 3.79 13.86
C LYS A 132 8.17 3.88 12.64
N ALA A 133 8.19 2.83 11.82
CA ALA A 133 9.00 2.79 10.61
C ALA A 133 8.56 3.87 9.61
N TYR A 134 7.26 4.04 9.43
CA TYR A 134 6.70 5.08 8.55
C TYR A 134 7.10 6.48 9.02
N ALA A 135 7.01 6.73 10.33
CA ALA A 135 7.41 8.02 10.90
C ALA A 135 8.88 8.31 10.64
N ARG A 136 9.74 7.30 10.71
CA ARG A 136 11.17 7.45 10.38
C ARG A 136 11.39 7.70 8.90
N ASP A 137 10.72 6.95 8.04
CA ASP A 137 10.90 7.05 6.59
C ASP A 137 10.43 8.40 6.04
N PHE A 138 9.46 9.04 6.69
CA PHE A 138 8.87 10.30 6.22
C PHE A 138 9.12 11.48 7.18
N ASP A 139 10.08 11.33 8.10
CA ASP A 139 10.54 12.41 9.00
C ASP A 139 9.39 13.05 9.80
N LEU A 140 8.54 12.23 10.41
CA LEU A 140 7.40 12.70 11.21
C LEU A 140 7.75 12.87 12.69
N ILE A 141 8.95 12.53 13.06
CA ILE A 141 9.42 12.59 14.44
C ILE A 141 10.20 13.88 14.65
#